data_08868e31b1afb1417c25ce60d8767291
#
_entry.id   08868e31b1afb1417c25ce60d8767291
#
_cell.length_a   1.000
_cell.length_b   1.000
_cell.length_c   1.000
_cell.angle_alpha   90.00
_cell.angle_beta   90.00
_cell.angle_gamma   90.00
#
_symmetry.space_group_name_H-M   'P 1'
#
loop_
_entity.id
_entity.type
_entity.pdbx_description
1 polymer ?
#
loop_
_entity_poly.entity_id
_entity_poly.type
_entity_poly.pdbx_seq_one_letter_code
_entity_poly.pdbx_strand_id
1 'polypeptide(L)'
;MINFIHPSLFLLLGVIFTFVPFFNKKLVLLLFALISFLLSLFLNYGASIDLNFLSFELQLFRVDFISKTFVIIFTLITLIASIYALNQKSILELRAAYLYVSAAIGAVLSGDLISLFVFWELMAIGSTLVILSNTSNKHSELSGLRYLLIHLLGGVILMVGIIGYASIEKNILFSLLNLDNHFSWLILAGFLINAGAPPFAAWVADAYPEASFSGTVFLSAFTTKTSVYALIRGFAGSEILIYFGLVMIFYGIIYALLENDIRRILAYSIVNQVGFMLVGIGIGTQLSINGAITHAFAHIIYKALLLMSAGSVIYMTQKRRCTDVGGLYRTMPITTICGIIGALAISSFPLTSGFTTKSMIVSGAAYEHLFSVWILLVAASAGVFLHAGIKFPWFVFFQKDSGLRPKEPPKNMLLAMVILSFLCILFGIFPNLLYQLLPFDKLYIPYTSDHVIFQLQLLLFAGLAFFVMLPWLKRTLTITLDFDWLYRVGLIKFLNTVRKVIHSYTILFSKLFDSIKIFVQNKINVSFNTETGVGKNHWMTGNMVFALSIILLIYLLVLLF
;
A
#
# COMPACT_ATOMS: atom_id res chain seq x y z
N MET A 1 23.98 -5.07 -24.43
CA MET A 1 24.05 -5.68 -23.08
C MET A 1 23.39 -4.84 -22.00
N ILE A 2 23.60 -3.52 -21.96
CA ILE A 2 23.03 -2.62 -20.92
C ILE A 2 21.49 -2.64 -20.87
N ASN A 3 20.84 -2.91 -21.99
CA ASN A 3 19.40 -2.83 -22.19
C ASN A 3 18.58 -3.91 -21.47
N PHE A 4 19.24 -4.96 -20.98
CA PHE A 4 18.61 -6.11 -20.29
C PHE A 4 18.96 -6.17 -18.80
N ILE A 5 19.61 -5.14 -18.28
CA ILE A 5 20.01 -5.12 -16.87
C ILE A 5 18.84 -4.58 -16.03
N HIS A 6 18.34 -5.44 -15.15
CA HIS A 6 17.23 -5.10 -14.28
C HIS A 6 17.69 -4.10 -13.19
N PRO A 7 17.12 -2.88 -13.09
CA PRO A 7 17.58 -1.85 -12.16
C PRO A 7 17.51 -2.27 -10.68
N SER A 8 16.56 -3.15 -10.31
CA SER A 8 16.42 -3.64 -8.95
C SER A 8 17.62 -4.46 -8.47
N LEU A 9 18.34 -5.12 -9.38
CA LEU A 9 19.53 -5.90 -9.02
C LEU A 9 20.61 -5.03 -8.37
N PHE A 10 20.78 -3.80 -8.83
CA PHE A 10 21.73 -2.87 -8.24
C PHE A 10 21.35 -2.47 -6.82
N LEU A 11 20.05 -2.30 -6.55
CA LEU A 11 19.60 -2.03 -5.19
C LEU A 11 19.86 -3.22 -4.26
N LEU A 12 19.64 -4.45 -4.72
CA LEU A 12 19.98 -5.66 -3.97
C LEU A 12 21.50 -5.81 -3.77
N LEU A 13 22.29 -5.54 -4.81
CA LEU A 13 23.74 -5.50 -4.68
C LEU A 13 24.18 -4.46 -3.65
N GLY A 14 23.54 -3.28 -3.65
CA GLY A 14 23.77 -2.26 -2.63
C GLY A 14 23.55 -2.80 -1.22
N VAL A 15 22.48 -3.57 -0.98
CA VAL A 15 22.23 -4.23 0.31
C VAL A 15 23.35 -5.21 0.64
N ILE A 16 23.77 -6.07 -0.30
CA ILE A 16 24.85 -7.05 -0.11
C ILE A 16 26.16 -6.35 0.25
N PHE A 17 26.52 -5.29 -0.48
CA PHE A 17 27.75 -4.52 -0.18
C PHE A 17 27.75 -3.84 1.19
N THR A 18 26.58 -3.60 1.80
CA THR A 18 26.54 -3.07 3.19
C THR A 18 27.03 -4.06 4.25
N PHE A 19 27.21 -5.35 3.92
CA PHE A 19 27.79 -6.33 4.83
C PHE A 19 29.33 -6.29 4.82
N VAL A 20 29.93 -5.66 3.82
CA VAL A 20 31.39 -5.45 3.75
C VAL A 20 31.79 -4.36 4.76
N PRO A 21 32.70 -4.63 5.70
CA PRO A 21 32.98 -3.72 6.83
C PRO A 21 33.72 -2.45 6.44
N PHE A 22 34.46 -2.44 5.33
CA PHE A 22 35.34 -1.34 4.93
C PHE A 22 34.62 -0.10 4.35
N PHE A 23 33.37 -0.21 3.96
CA PHE A 23 32.65 0.87 3.30
C PHE A 23 31.63 1.56 4.20
N ASN A 24 31.46 2.86 3.99
CA ASN A 24 30.34 3.58 4.60
C ASN A 24 29.02 3.07 4.00
N LYS A 25 28.28 2.29 4.78
CA LYS A 25 27.06 1.57 4.37
C LYS A 25 26.02 2.47 3.71
N LYS A 26 25.85 3.69 4.22
CA LYS A 26 24.85 4.65 3.71
C LYS A 26 25.27 5.24 2.37
N LEU A 27 26.57 5.55 2.20
CA LEU A 27 27.11 6.03 0.93
C LEU A 27 27.06 4.94 -0.15
N VAL A 28 27.32 3.69 0.22
CA VAL A 28 27.16 2.54 -0.68
C VAL A 28 25.72 2.46 -1.17
N LEU A 29 24.74 2.47 -0.28
CA LEU A 29 23.33 2.45 -0.66
C LEU A 29 23.00 3.62 -1.59
N LEU A 30 23.43 4.84 -1.26
CA LEU A 30 23.19 6.01 -2.08
C LEU A 30 23.80 5.87 -3.49
N LEU A 31 25.02 5.34 -3.61
CA LEU A 31 25.67 5.08 -4.90
C LEU A 31 24.87 4.08 -5.74
N PHE A 32 24.43 2.98 -5.15
CA PHE A 32 23.64 1.98 -5.87
C PHE A 32 22.23 2.48 -6.24
N ALA A 33 21.64 3.39 -5.43
CA ALA A 33 20.41 4.08 -5.82
C ALA A 33 20.62 4.99 -7.04
N LEU A 34 21.74 5.73 -7.06
CA LEU A 34 22.11 6.56 -8.22
C LEU A 34 22.31 5.72 -9.48
N ILE A 35 23.04 4.61 -9.40
CA ILE A 35 23.25 3.68 -10.51
C ILE A 35 21.90 3.14 -11.01
N SER A 36 21.04 2.68 -10.10
CA SER A 36 19.70 2.17 -10.44
C SER A 36 18.85 3.23 -11.15
N PHE A 37 18.89 4.49 -10.68
CA PHE A 37 18.20 5.59 -11.33
C PHE A 37 18.73 5.87 -12.72
N LEU A 38 20.05 5.98 -12.89
CA LEU A 38 20.65 6.20 -14.21
C LEU A 38 20.28 5.07 -15.19
N LEU A 39 20.35 3.81 -14.76
CA LEU A 39 19.96 2.68 -15.59
C LEU A 39 18.48 2.72 -16.00
N SER A 40 17.59 3.20 -15.13
CA SER A 40 16.17 3.31 -15.45
C SER A 40 15.89 4.25 -16.62
N LEU A 41 16.71 5.28 -16.81
CA LEU A 41 16.60 6.23 -17.94
C LEU A 41 16.96 5.58 -19.27
N PHE A 42 17.90 4.62 -19.27
CA PHE A 42 18.38 3.94 -20.46
C PHE A 42 17.65 2.62 -20.78
N LEU A 43 16.58 2.29 -20.09
CA LEU A 43 15.75 1.13 -20.44
C LEU A 43 15.13 1.31 -21.84
N ASN A 44 15.29 0.31 -22.68
CA ASN A 44 14.71 0.33 -24.02
C ASN A 44 13.31 -0.26 -24.05
N TYR A 45 12.40 0.41 -24.75
CA TYR A 45 11.06 -0.11 -24.97
C TYR A 45 11.08 -1.43 -25.74
N GLY A 46 10.22 -2.37 -25.34
CA GLY A 46 10.13 -3.69 -25.97
C GLY A 46 11.17 -4.71 -25.47
N ALA A 47 12.07 -4.32 -24.56
CA ALA A 47 12.99 -5.30 -23.95
C ALA A 47 12.21 -6.28 -23.08
N SER A 48 12.43 -7.60 -23.29
CA SER A 48 11.86 -8.69 -22.50
C SER A 48 12.90 -9.76 -22.18
N ILE A 49 12.69 -10.46 -21.07
CA ILE A 49 13.45 -11.67 -20.69
C ILE A 49 12.42 -12.73 -20.33
N ASP A 50 12.39 -13.78 -21.15
CA ASP A 50 11.46 -14.88 -21.02
C ASP A 50 12.20 -16.12 -20.48
N LEU A 51 11.56 -16.90 -19.61
CA LEU A 51 12.09 -18.10 -18.98
C LEU A 51 11.02 -19.20 -18.94
N ASN A 52 11.34 -20.37 -19.46
CA ASN A 52 10.47 -21.53 -19.30
C ASN A 52 10.63 -22.15 -17.91
N PHE A 53 9.54 -22.18 -17.16
CA PHE A 53 9.49 -22.78 -15.83
C PHE A 53 8.28 -23.72 -15.72
N LEU A 54 8.53 -25.02 -15.53
CA LEU A 54 7.50 -26.06 -15.58
C LEU A 54 6.73 -26.01 -16.92
N SER A 55 5.40 -25.82 -16.84
CA SER A 55 4.52 -25.69 -18.00
C SER A 55 4.23 -24.23 -18.41
N PHE A 56 4.88 -23.26 -17.77
CA PHE A 56 4.62 -21.85 -17.98
C PHE A 56 5.82 -21.16 -18.65
N GLU A 57 5.52 -20.25 -19.55
CA GLU A 57 6.47 -19.28 -20.08
C GLU A 57 6.39 -18.01 -19.24
N LEU A 58 7.39 -17.82 -18.38
CA LEU A 58 7.48 -16.64 -17.49
C LEU A 58 8.17 -15.50 -18.23
N GLN A 59 7.61 -14.30 -18.13
CA GLN A 59 8.22 -13.07 -18.60
C GLN A 59 8.74 -12.26 -17.41
N LEU A 60 9.96 -12.57 -16.96
CA LEU A 60 10.54 -11.98 -15.75
C LEU A 60 10.82 -10.50 -15.86
N PHE A 61 10.95 -10.00 -17.09
CA PHE A 61 11.31 -8.61 -17.38
C PHE A 61 10.60 -8.16 -18.63
N ARG A 62 9.87 -7.04 -18.55
CA ARG A 62 9.19 -6.40 -19.68
C ARG A 62 9.20 -4.89 -19.51
N VAL A 63 9.70 -4.19 -20.53
CA VAL A 63 9.76 -2.73 -20.57
C VAL A 63 8.78 -2.18 -21.60
N ASP A 64 7.78 -1.45 -21.14
CA ASP A 64 6.88 -0.64 -21.95
C ASP A 64 6.76 0.78 -21.37
N PHE A 65 5.94 1.64 -21.99
CA PHE A 65 5.77 3.04 -21.55
C PHE A 65 5.30 3.12 -20.08
N ILE A 66 4.36 2.27 -19.67
CA ILE A 66 3.82 2.30 -18.32
C ILE A 66 4.89 1.85 -17.31
N SER A 67 5.50 0.67 -17.53
CA SER A 67 6.51 0.14 -16.63
C SER A 67 7.73 1.05 -16.52
N LYS A 68 8.22 1.60 -17.63
CA LYS A 68 9.36 2.53 -17.63
C LYS A 68 9.07 3.79 -16.83
N THR A 69 7.87 4.38 -16.98
CA THR A 69 7.47 5.58 -16.23
C THR A 69 7.45 5.32 -14.73
N PHE A 70 6.89 4.18 -14.29
CA PHE A 70 6.89 3.82 -12.88
C PHE A 70 8.29 3.48 -12.35
N VAL A 71 9.14 2.81 -13.12
CA VAL A 71 10.52 2.51 -12.71
C VAL A 71 11.35 3.79 -12.56
N ILE A 72 11.22 4.76 -13.47
CA ILE A 72 11.91 6.05 -13.37
C ILE A 72 11.53 6.76 -12.06
N ILE A 73 10.25 6.88 -11.74
CA ILE A 73 9.85 7.56 -10.50
C ILE A 73 10.24 6.75 -9.26
N PHE A 74 10.16 5.42 -9.28
CA PHE A 74 10.55 4.58 -8.15
C PHE A 74 12.05 4.68 -7.84
N THR A 75 12.89 4.69 -8.86
CA THR A 75 14.34 4.84 -8.67
C THR A 75 14.72 6.27 -8.29
N LEU A 76 14.07 7.28 -8.87
CA LEU A 76 14.28 8.70 -8.52
C LEU A 76 13.92 8.95 -7.05
N ILE A 77 12.74 8.52 -6.60
CA ILE A 77 12.35 8.74 -5.20
C ILE A 77 13.23 7.95 -4.24
N THR A 78 13.71 6.77 -4.63
CA THR A 78 14.65 5.99 -3.83
C THR A 78 15.95 6.75 -3.61
N LEU A 79 16.49 7.36 -4.66
CA LEU A 79 17.69 8.19 -4.57
C LEU A 79 17.48 9.38 -3.61
N ILE A 80 16.39 10.13 -3.78
CA ILE A 80 16.11 11.32 -2.96
C ILE A 80 15.78 10.92 -1.50
N ALA A 81 15.00 9.85 -1.29
CA ALA A 81 14.72 9.33 0.03
C ALA A 81 16.00 8.82 0.74
N SER A 82 16.96 8.27 -0.01
CA SER A 82 18.26 7.86 0.54
C SER A 82 19.10 9.05 0.99
N ILE A 83 19.08 10.18 0.25
CA ILE A 83 19.70 11.43 0.70
C ILE A 83 19.03 11.92 2.01
N TYR A 84 17.71 11.91 2.06
CA TYR A 84 16.97 12.28 3.27
C TYR A 84 17.31 11.39 4.46
N ALA A 85 17.48 10.09 4.23
CA ALA A 85 17.73 9.07 5.24
C ALA A 85 19.19 8.94 5.69
N LEU A 86 20.13 9.79 5.24
CA LEU A 86 21.55 9.73 5.66
C LEU A 86 21.73 9.85 7.18
N ASN A 87 20.81 10.48 7.90
CA ASN A 87 20.81 10.58 9.35
C ASN A 87 20.09 9.43 10.06
N GLN A 88 19.53 8.46 9.32
CA GLN A 88 18.91 7.27 9.93
C GLN A 88 19.96 6.43 10.65
N LYS A 89 19.68 6.09 11.92
CA LYS A 89 20.59 5.29 12.74
C LYS A 89 20.52 3.80 12.41
N SER A 90 19.32 3.30 12.10
CA SER A 90 19.09 1.89 11.79
C SER A 90 19.51 1.56 10.36
N ILE A 91 20.61 0.82 10.19
CA ILE A 91 20.99 0.28 8.87
C ILE A 91 20.04 -0.83 8.41
N LEU A 92 19.40 -1.53 9.36
CA LEU A 92 18.40 -2.56 9.05
C LEU A 92 17.20 -1.96 8.32
N GLU A 93 16.73 -0.79 8.75
CA GLU A 93 15.65 -0.07 8.06
C GLU A 93 16.02 0.25 6.62
N LEU A 94 17.24 0.75 6.38
CA LEU A 94 17.70 1.08 5.04
C LEU A 94 17.83 -0.16 4.16
N ARG A 95 18.34 -1.28 4.69
CA ARG A 95 18.38 -2.56 3.99
C ARG A 95 16.97 -3.06 3.62
N ALA A 96 16.07 -3.00 4.59
CA ALA A 96 14.66 -3.37 4.38
C ALA A 96 13.98 -2.47 3.32
N ALA A 97 14.24 -1.16 3.36
CA ALA A 97 13.73 -0.21 2.38
C ALA A 97 14.23 -0.54 0.96
N TYR A 98 15.51 -0.88 0.79
CA TYR A 98 16.06 -1.25 -0.52
C TYR A 98 15.53 -2.60 -1.02
N LEU A 99 15.34 -3.59 -0.15
CA LEU A 99 14.63 -4.83 -0.50
C LEU A 99 13.20 -4.54 -0.97
N TYR A 100 12.49 -3.72 -0.24
CA TYR A 100 11.13 -3.28 -0.56
C TYR A 100 11.05 -2.60 -1.93
N VAL A 101 11.95 -1.65 -2.20
CA VAL A 101 12.02 -0.95 -3.50
C VAL A 101 12.39 -1.91 -4.63
N SER A 102 13.36 -2.79 -4.41
CA SER A 102 13.75 -3.79 -5.40
C SER A 102 12.58 -4.67 -5.81
N ALA A 103 11.79 -5.11 -4.83
CA ALA A 103 10.59 -5.89 -5.06
C ALA A 103 9.51 -5.08 -5.82
N ALA A 104 9.30 -3.81 -5.46
CA ALA A 104 8.36 -2.94 -6.17
C ALA A 104 8.75 -2.72 -7.64
N ILE A 105 10.04 -2.50 -7.93
CA ILE A 105 10.56 -2.38 -9.30
C ILE A 105 10.42 -3.72 -10.03
N GLY A 106 10.69 -4.85 -9.36
CA GLY A 106 10.48 -6.18 -9.90
C GLY A 106 9.03 -6.42 -10.31
N ALA A 107 8.07 -6.07 -9.45
CA ALA A 107 6.64 -6.19 -9.75
C ALA A 107 6.22 -5.34 -10.97
N VAL A 108 6.75 -4.13 -11.09
CA VAL A 108 6.45 -3.24 -12.24
C VAL A 108 7.06 -3.74 -13.55
N LEU A 109 8.21 -4.39 -13.50
CA LEU A 109 8.88 -4.94 -14.69
C LEU A 109 8.45 -6.37 -15.02
N SER A 110 7.65 -7.03 -14.19
CA SER A 110 7.11 -8.36 -14.48
C SER A 110 6.12 -8.30 -15.64
N GLY A 111 6.30 -9.19 -16.60
CA GLY A 111 5.42 -9.34 -17.77
C GLY A 111 4.34 -10.40 -17.59
N ASP A 112 4.41 -11.22 -16.54
CA ASP A 112 3.44 -12.28 -16.21
C ASP A 112 2.94 -12.15 -14.77
N LEU A 113 1.80 -12.80 -14.49
CA LEU A 113 1.12 -12.74 -13.19
C LEU A 113 1.87 -13.50 -12.08
N ILE A 114 2.60 -14.56 -12.40
CA ILE A 114 3.34 -15.37 -11.41
C ILE A 114 4.56 -14.58 -10.94
N SER A 115 5.35 -14.02 -11.86
CA SER A 115 6.50 -13.17 -11.54
C SER A 115 6.07 -11.94 -10.77
N LEU A 116 4.96 -11.30 -11.17
CA LEU A 116 4.34 -10.20 -10.43
C LEU A 116 4.04 -10.61 -8.99
N PHE A 117 3.41 -11.76 -8.78
CA PHE A 117 3.04 -12.26 -7.45
C PHE A 117 4.26 -12.47 -6.55
N VAL A 118 5.33 -13.08 -7.06
CA VAL A 118 6.57 -13.29 -6.29
C VAL A 118 7.14 -11.96 -5.78
N PHE A 119 7.26 -10.97 -6.65
CA PHE A 119 7.74 -9.65 -6.25
C PHE A 119 6.75 -8.90 -5.33
N TRP A 120 5.45 -9.14 -5.50
CA TRP A 120 4.40 -8.58 -4.64
C TRP A 120 4.54 -9.05 -3.19
N GLU A 121 4.77 -10.33 -2.97
CA GLU A 121 5.00 -10.88 -1.63
C GLU A 121 6.34 -10.40 -1.03
N LEU A 122 7.41 -10.34 -1.83
CA LEU A 122 8.67 -9.76 -1.38
C LEU A 122 8.52 -8.29 -0.98
N MET A 123 7.67 -7.54 -1.69
CA MET A 123 7.34 -6.16 -1.36
C MET A 123 6.62 -6.05 -0.02
N ALA A 124 5.68 -6.96 0.28
CA ALA A 124 4.98 -7.01 1.58
C ALA A 124 5.94 -7.30 2.74
N ILE A 125 6.88 -8.23 2.56
CA ILE A 125 7.92 -8.55 3.54
C ILE A 125 8.84 -7.34 3.76
N GLY A 126 9.37 -6.75 2.69
CA GLY A 126 10.28 -5.61 2.76
C GLY A 126 9.67 -4.41 3.47
N SER A 127 8.43 -4.04 3.11
CA SER A 127 7.69 -2.93 3.75
C SER A 127 7.38 -3.19 5.23
N THR A 128 7.02 -4.43 5.58
CA THR A 128 6.83 -4.83 6.98
C THR A 128 8.11 -4.65 7.79
N LEU A 129 9.25 -5.07 7.26
CA LEU A 129 10.55 -4.90 7.92
C LEU A 129 10.91 -3.42 8.11
N VAL A 130 10.54 -2.52 7.19
CA VAL A 130 10.70 -1.07 7.36
C VAL A 130 9.89 -0.57 8.56
N ILE A 131 8.65 -1.01 8.74
CA ILE A 131 7.81 -0.63 9.87
C ILE A 131 8.41 -1.15 11.19
N LEU A 132 8.73 -2.45 11.24
CA LEU A 132 9.27 -3.12 12.43
C LEU A 132 10.64 -2.58 12.85
N SER A 133 11.42 -2.02 11.92
CA SER A 133 12.74 -1.45 12.19
C SER A 133 12.72 -0.20 13.08
N ASN A 134 11.55 0.40 13.32
CA ASN A 134 11.39 1.53 14.24
C ASN A 134 11.22 1.07 15.69
N THR A 135 12.27 0.50 16.28
CA THR A 135 12.27 -0.03 17.65
C THR A 135 12.05 1.03 18.73
N SER A 136 12.21 2.31 18.41
CA SER A 136 11.93 3.41 19.35
C SER A 136 10.44 3.65 19.60
N ASN A 137 9.57 3.14 18.72
CA ASN A 137 8.13 3.28 18.81
C ASN A 137 7.47 1.94 19.19
N LYS A 138 6.91 1.86 20.38
CA LYS A 138 6.22 0.65 20.90
C LYS A 138 5.04 0.19 20.04
N HIS A 139 4.46 1.10 19.24
CA HIS A 139 3.32 0.77 18.37
C HIS A 139 3.74 0.17 17.04
N SER A 140 5.00 0.30 16.64
CA SER A 140 5.48 -0.18 15.33
C SER A 140 5.38 -1.70 15.18
N GLU A 141 5.60 -2.47 16.24
CA GLU A 141 5.52 -3.93 16.22
C GLU A 141 4.09 -4.41 15.92
N LEU A 142 3.11 -3.97 16.71
CA LEU A 142 1.72 -4.38 16.52
C LEU A 142 1.12 -3.88 15.20
N SER A 143 1.45 -2.65 14.79
CA SER A 143 0.96 -2.12 13.52
C SER A 143 1.65 -2.81 12.33
N GLY A 144 2.95 -3.13 12.43
CA GLY A 144 3.67 -3.90 11.44
C GLY A 144 3.13 -5.31 11.26
N LEU A 145 2.78 -6.00 12.36
CA LEU A 145 2.15 -7.32 12.29
C LEU A 145 0.76 -7.25 11.65
N ARG A 146 -0.07 -6.26 12.00
CA ARG A 146 -1.38 -6.08 11.35
C ARG A 146 -1.23 -5.78 9.85
N TYR A 147 -0.27 -4.93 9.50
CA TYR A 147 0.09 -4.64 8.12
C TYR A 147 0.45 -5.93 7.36
N LEU A 148 1.35 -6.75 7.91
CA LEU A 148 1.75 -8.02 7.31
C LEU A 148 0.55 -8.94 7.10
N LEU A 149 -0.31 -9.11 8.12
CA LEU A 149 -1.48 -9.99 8.04
C LEU A 149 -2.46 -9.55 6.93
N ILE A 150 -2.71 -8.25 6.78
CA ILE A 150 -3.61 -7.73 5.73
C ILE A 150 -3.00 -7.98 4.34
N HIS A 151 -1.69 -7.75 4.19
CA HIS A 151 -1.01 -7.94 2.90
C HIS A 151 -0.88 -9.42 2.54
N LEU A 152 -0.61 -10.32 3.51
CA LEU A 152 -0.65 -11.76 3.30
C LEU A 152 -2.06 -12.24 2.92
N LEU A 153 -3.12 -11.72 3.56
CA LEU A 153 -4.49 -12.02 3.15
C LEU A 153 -4.73 -11.59 1.69
N GLY A 154 -4.32 -10.37 1.34
CA GLY A 154 -4.39 -9.87 -0.04
C GLY A 154 -3.60 -10.75 -1.02
N GLY A 155 -2.40 -11.20 -0.62
CA GLY A 155 -1.56 -12.10 -1.40
C GLY A 155 -2.18 -13.49 -1.60
N VAL A 156 -2.76 -14.07 -0.57
CA VAL A 156 -3.48 -15.37 -0.69
C VAL A 156 -4.65 -15.25 -1.66
N ILE A 157 -5.46 -14.18 -1.55
CA ILE A 157 -6.58 -13.92 -2.47
C ILE A 157 -6.05 -13.75 -3.91
N LEU A 158 -4.98 -12.98 -4.08
CA LEU A 158 -4.33 -12.76 -5.38
C LEU A 158 -3.82 -14.08 -5.97
N MET A 159 -3.14 -14.89 -5.17
CA MET A 159 -2.59 -16.19 -5.61
C MET A 159 -3.70 -17.14 -6.06
N VAL A 160 -4.78 -17.27 -5.28
CA VAL A 160 -5.95 -18.09 -5.67
C VAL A 160 -6.54 -17.60 -6.99
N GLY A 161 -6.65 -16.27 -7.15
CA GLY A 161 -7.09 -15.66 -8.40
C GLY A 161 -6.18 -16.01 -9.58
N ILE A 162 -4.87 -15.90 -9.41
CA ILE A 162 -3.89 -16.17 -10.49
C ILE A 162 -3.91 -17.65 -10.88
N ILE A 163 -3.89 -18.57 -9.90
CA ILE A 163 -3.92 -20.02 -10.17
C ILE A 163 -5.21 -20.41 -10.90
N GLY A 164 -6.36 -19.92 -10.41
CA GLY A 164 -7.64 -20.18 -11.04
C GLY A 164 -7.74 -19.59 -12.46
N TYR A 165 -7.26 -18.35 -12.65
CA TYR A 165 -7.18 -17.70 -13.96
C TYR A 165 -6.31 -18.50 -14.93
N ALA A 166 -5.10 -18.88 -14.51
CA ALA A 166 -4.17 -19.66 -15.32
C ALA A 166 -4.72 -21.05 -15.70
N SER A 167 -5.55 -21.66 -14.85
CA SER A 167 -6.17 -22.97 -15.12
C SER A 167 -7.21 -22.91 -16.24
N ILE A 168 -7.89 -21.77 -16.40
CA ILE A 168 -8.93 -21.57 -17.42
C ILE A 168 -8.32 -21.04 -18.72
N GLU A 169 -7.60 -19.91 -18.64
CA GLU A 169 -7.12 -19.17 -19.80
C GLU A 169 -5.83 -19.75 -20.40
N LYS A 170 -5.12 -20.61 -19.67
CA LYS A 170 -3.80 -21.19 -20.04
C LYS A 170 -2.75 -20.15 -20.43
N ASN A 171 -3.03 -18.88 -20.18
CA ASN A 171 -2.17 -17.74 -20.43
C ASN A 171 -1.98 -16.96 -19.13
N ILE A 172 -0.72 -16.72 -18.77
CA ILE A 172 -0.36 -16.00 -17.54
C ILE A 172 0.25 -14.62 -17.81
N LEU A 173 0.34 -14.20 -19.07
CA LEU A 173 0.86 -12.88 -19.42
C LEU A 173 0.01 -11.78 -18.76
N PHE A 174 0.69 -10.83 -18.16
CA PHE A 174 0.02 -9.72 -17.47
C PHE A 174 -0.44 -8.66 -18.49
N SER A 175 -1.68 -8.78 -18.89
CA SER A 175 -2.39 -7.87 -19.80
C SER A 175 -3.75 -7.50 -19.21
N LEU A 176 -4.63 -6.88 -19.99
CA LEU A 176 -6.00 -6.57 -19.59
C LEU A 176 -6.75 -7.87 -19.26
N LEU A 177 -7.34 -7.93 -18.08
CA LEU A 177 -8.09 -9.07 -17.54
C LEU A 177 -9.60 -8.80 -17.66
N ASN A 178 -10.33 -9.77 -18.22
CA ASN A 178 -11.78 -9.67 -18.31
C ASN A 178 -12.43 -10.07 -16.98
N LEU A 179 -13.38 -9.27 -16.48
CA LEU A 179 -14.14 -9.53 -15.27
C LEU A 179 -15.28 -10.58 -15.45
N ASP A 180 -15.50 -11.10 -16.64
CA ASP A 180 -16.41 -12.23 -16.87
C ASP A 180 -15.88 -13.52 -16.22
N ASN A 181 -14.56 -13.61 -16.03
CA ASN A 181 -13.94 -14.69 -15.29
C ASN A 181 -13.96 -14.42 -13.78
N HIS A 182 -14.57 -15.31 -12.99
CA HIS A 182 -14.66 -15.17 -11.53
C HIS A 182 -13.29 -15.02 -10.84
N PHE A 183 -12.24 -15.64 -11.36
CA PHE A 183 -10.89 -15.52 -10.79
C PHE A 183 -10.28 -14.14 -11.00
N SER A 184 -10.68 -13.41 -12.05
CA SER A 184 -10.26 -12.02 -12.26
C SER A 184 -10.75 -11.09 -11.13
N TRP A 185 -11.93 -11.38 -10.53
CA TRP A 185 -12.41 -10.65 -9.35
C TRP A 185 -11.53 -10.86 -8.12
N LEU A 186 -10.94 -12.05 -7.94
CA LEU A 186 -10.00 -12.31 -6.86
C LEU A 186 -8.69 -11.56 -7.10
N ILE A 187 -8.20 -11.52 -8.34
CA ILE A 187 -7.02 -10.72 -8.71
C ILE A 187 -7.27 -9.25 -8.44
N LEU A 188 -8.43 -8.73 -8.89
CA LEU A 188 -8.85 -7.35 -8.62
C LEU A 188 -8.91 -7.06 -7.12
N ALA A 189 -9.50 -7.96 -6.32
CA ALA A 189 -9.59 -7.80 -4.86
C ALA A 189 -8.21 -7.75 -4.20
N GLY A 190 -7.27 -8.62 -4.61
CA GLY A 190 -5.88 -8.58 -4.14
C GLY A 190 -5.20 -7.25 -4.44
N PHE A 191 -5.38 -6.70 -5.63
CA PHE A 191 -4.84 -5.38 -5.99
C PHE A 191 -5.52 -4.24 -5.21
N LEU A 192 -6.83 -4.30 -5.00
CA LEU A 192 -7.57 -3.28 -4.24
C LEU A 192 -7.18 -3.25 -2.75
N ILE A 193 -6.89 -4.38 -2.12
CA ILE A 193 -6.39 -4.42 -0.75
C ILE A 193 -5.09 -3.63 -0.63
N ASN A 194 -4.14 -3.83 -1.54
CA ASN A 194 -2.88 -3.12 -1.56
C ASN A 194 -3.01 -1.65 -2.02
N ALA A 195 -4.03 -1.31 -2.81
CA ALA A 195 -4.38 0.07 -3.12
C ALA A 195 -4.88 0.85 -1.89
N GLY A 196 -5.29 0.14 -0.84
CA GLY A 196 -5.94 0.72 0.32
C GLY A 196 -7.41 1.04 0.08
N ALA A 197 -8.11 0.19 -0.69
CA ALA A 197 -9.55 0.33 -0.88
C ALA A 197 -10.33 -0.13 0.36
N PRO A 198 -11.44 0.55 0.74
CA PRO A 198 -12.34 0.07 1.77
C PRO A 198 -12.90 -1.33 1.44
N PRO A 199 -13.08 -2.20 2.43
CA PRO A 199 -13.03 -1.95 3.89
C PRO A 199 -11.63 -2.02 4.50
N PHE A 200 -10.58 -2.27 3.73
CA PHE A 200 -9.21 -2.43 4.25
C PHE A 200 -8.36 -1.16 4.21
N ALA A 201 -8.91 0.00 3.87
CA ALA A 201 -8.19 1.27 3.71
C ALA A 201 -7.38 1.73 4.94
N ALA A 202 -7.84 1.40 6.12
CA ALA A 202 -7.29 1.88 7.39
C ALA A 202 -5.86 1.43 7.68
N TRP A 203 -5.36 0.36 7.04
CA TRP A 203 -3.99 -0.10 7.25
C TRP A 203 -2.93 0.97 6.88
N VAL A 204 -3.23 1.83 5.91
CA VAL A 204 -2.32 2.93 5.51
C VAL A 204 -2.10 3.89 6.67
N ALA A 205 -3.17 4.30 7.35
CA ALA A 205 -3.13 5.22 8.47
C ALA A 205 -2.71 4.56 9.79
N ASP A 206 -2.85 3.23 9.92
CA ASP A 206 -2.40 2.47 11.07
C ASP A 206 -0.89 2.19 11.03
N ALA A 207 -0.35 1.83 9.87
CA ALA A 207 1.02 1.33 9.77
C ALA A 207 2.06 2.40 9.39
N TYR A 208 1.80 3.21 8.37
CA TYR A 208 2.80 4.14 7.84
C TYR A 208 3.29 5.19 8.86
N PRO A 209 2.42 5.79 9.69
CA PRO A 209 2.85 6.75 10.70
C PRO A 209 3.68 6.14 11.84
N GLU A 210 3.66 4.82 12.00
CA GLU A 210 4.40 4.13 13.05
C GLU A 210 5.84 3.78 12.64
N ALA A 211 6.17 3.87 11.35
CA ALA A 211 7.54 3.81 10.87
C ALA A 211 8.37 5.03 11.32
N SER A 212 9.67 5.00 11.08
CA SER A 212 10.57 6.12 11.38
C SER A 212 10.30 7.36 10.49
N PHE A 213 11.02 8.45 10.73
CA PHE A 213 10.93 9.66 9.91
C PHE A 213 11.31 9.41 8.43
N SER A 214 12.24 8.50 8.17
CA SER A 214 12.66 8.09 6.81
C SER A 214 11.83 6.91 6.28
N GLY A 215 11.51 5.94 7.12
CA GLY A 215 10.71 4.77 6.74
C GLY A 215 9.34 5.14 6.18
N THR A 216 8.66 6.14 6.76
CA THR A 216 7.36 6.63 6.26
C THR A 216 7.45 7.17 4.83
N VAL A 217 8.57 7.79 4.45
CA VAL A 217 8.80 8.31 3.09
C VAL A 217 8.87 7.14 2.09
N PHE A 218 9.69 6.12 2.39
CA PHE A 218 9.75 4.92 1.54
C PHE A 218 8.39 4.22 1.44
N LEU A 219 7.69 3.99 2.56
CA LEU A 219 6.39 3.31 2.57
C LEU A 219 5.35 4.03 1.70
N SER A 220 5.35 5.35 1.70
CA SER A 220 4.38 6.13 0.95
C SER A 220 4.52 6.03 -0.57
N ALA A 221 5.69 5.63 -1.07
CA ALA A 221 6.02 5.70 -2.49
C ALA A 221 5.62 4.45 -3.29
N PHE A 222 5.68 3.24 -2.71
CA PHE A 222 5.70 2.02 -3.52
C PHE A 222 4.41 1.19 -3.44
N THR A 223 4.03 0.57 -2.31
CA THR A 223 2.93 -0.42 -2.24
C THR A 223 1.66 0.03 -2.96
N THR A 224 1.12 1.19 -2.60
CA THR A 224 -0.13 1.69 -3.20
C THR A 224 0.03 2.06 -4.68
N LYS A 225 1.22 2.47 -5.13
CA LYS A 225 1.49 2.84 -6.53
C LYS A 225 1.78 1.62 -7.40
N THR A 226 2.43 0.61 -6.86
CA THR A 226 2.55 -0.70 -7.53
C THR A 226 1.17 -1.30 -7.76
N SER A 227 0.24 -1.14 -6.81
CA SER A 227 -1.16 -1.53 -6.99
C SER A 227 -1.86 -0.69 -8.06
N VAL A 228 -1.67 0.62 -8.08
CA VAL A 228 -2.18 1.49 -9.17
C VAL A 228 -1.64 1.04 -10.52
N TYR A 229 -0.34 0.73 -10.62
CA TYR A 229 0.25 0.19 -11.83
C TYR A 229 -0.44 -1.12 -12.28
N ALA A 230 -0.64 -2.04 -11.33
CA ALA A 230 -1.29 -3.33 -11.61
C ALA A 230 -2.75 -3.13 -12.08
N LEU A 231 -3.48 -2.19 -11.47
CA LEU A 231 -4.85 -1.85 -11.86
C LEU A 231 -4.91 -1.18 -13.25
N ILE A 232 -3.95 -0.29 -13.60
CA ILE A 232 -3.85 0.29 -14.95
C ILE A 232 -3.66 -0.81 -15.98
N ARG A 233 -2.81 -1.79 -15.70
CA ARG A 233 -2.48 -2.85 -16.65
C ARG A 233 -3.58 -3.89 -16.77
N GLY A 234 -4.15 -4.30 -15.63
CA GLY A 234 -5.10 -5.43 -15.59
C GLY A 234 -6.56 -5.04 -15.72
N PHE A 235 -6.94 -3.81 -15.37
CA PHE A 235 -8.35 -3.45 -15.18
C PHE A 235 -8.72 -2.05 -15.70
N ALA A 236 -7.97 -1.52 -16.68
CA ALA A 236 -8.31 -0.25 -17.31
C ALA A 236 -9.72 -0.32 -17.94
N GLY A 237 -10.57 0.69 -17.68
CA GLY A 237 -11.95 0.75 -18.17
C GLY A 237 -12.96 -0.05 -17.35
N SER A 238 -12.55 -0.66 -16.24
CA SER A 238 -13.48 -1.35 -15.34
C SER A 238 -14.25 -0.35 -14.48
N GLU A 239 -15.53 -0.12 -14.77
CA GLU A 239 -16.38 0.88 -14.10
C GLU A 239 -16.41 0.74 -12.57
N ILE A 240 -16.31 -0.47 -12.05
CA ILE A 240 -16.31 -0.72 -10.61
C ILE A 240 -15.20 0.07 -9.88
N LEU A 241 -14.09 0.38 -10.56
CA LEU A 241 -13.01 1.18 -10.01
C LEU A 241 -13.39 2.65 -9.78
N ILE A 242 -14.39 3.17 -10.53
CA ILE A 242 -14.92 4.52 -10.30
C ILE A 242 -15.56 4.58 -8.91
N TYR A 243 -16.37 3.60 -8.56
CA TYR A 243 -17.07 3.56 -7.27
C TYR A 243 -16.08 3.36 -6.11
N PHE A 244 -15.15 2.41 -6.21
CA PHE A 244 -14.10 2.25 -5.21
C PHE A 244 -13.27 3.51 -5.06
N GLY A 245 -12.88 4.14 -6.18
CA GLY A 245 -12.12 5.38 -6.17
C GLY A 245 -12.85 6.53 -5.48
N LEU A 246 -14.13 6.74 -5.76
CA LEU A 246 -14.95 7.78 -5.11
C LEU A 246 -15.07 7.53 -3.61
N VAL A 247 -15.34 6.30 -3.18
CA VAL A 247 -15.41 5.96 -1.75
C VAL A 247 -14.06 6.24 -1.07
N MET A 248 -12.93 5.84 -1.68
CA MET A 248 -11.59 6.11 -1.15
C MET A 248 -11.31 7.61 -1.02
N ILE A 249 -11.75 8.40 -1.99
CA ILE A 249 -11.57 9.86 -2.01
C ILE A 249 -12.23 10.48 -0.77
N PHE A 250 -13.53 10.25 -0.59
CA PHE A 250 -14.27 10.87 0.52
C PHE A 250 -13.89 10.29 1.88
N TYR A 251 -13.64 8.98 1.97
CA TYR A 251 -13.08 8.36 3.16
C TYR A 251 -11.78 9.06 3.59
N GLY A 252 -10.83 9.21 2.67
CA GLY A 252 -9.54 9.84 2.97
C GLY A 252 -9.67 11.32 3.36
N ILE A 253 -10.59 12.09 2.75
CA ILE A 253 -10.85 13.49 3.10
C ILE A 253 -11.41 13.59 4.52
N ILE A 254 -12.48 12.85 4.81
CA ILE A 254 -13.18 12.93 6.09
C ILE A 254 -12.23 12.59 7.24
N TYR A 255 -11.54 11.45 7.14
CA TYR A 255 -10.63 11.04 8.21
C TYR A 255 -9.40 11.94 8.33
N ALA A 256 -8.85 12.46 7.23
CA ALA A 256 -7.77 13.44 7.29
C ALA A 256 -8.22 14.77 7.94
N LEU A 257 -9.46 15.19 7.75
CA LEU A 257 -10.01 16.38 8.42
C LEU A 257 -10.21 16.16 9.93
N LEU A 258 -10.60 14.97 10.35
CA LEU A 258 -10.80 14.64 11.76
C LEU A 258 -9.49 14.39 12.50
N GLU A 259 -8.44 13.94 11.83
CA GLU A 259 -7.19 13.47 12.43
C GLU A 259 -6.35 14.62 13.03
N ASN A 260 -5.62 14.31 14.10
CA ASN A 260 -4.71 15.25 14.78
C ASN A 260 -3.22 14.89 14.65
N ASP A 261 -2.90 13.63 14.34
CA ASP A 261 -1.51 13.20 14.08
C ASP A 261 -1.05 13.66 12.69
N ILE A 262 0.09 14.36 12.64
CA ILE A 262 0.63 14.99 11.43
C ILE A 262 0.83 13.97 10.30
N ARG A 263 1.37 12.78 10.61
CA ARG A 263 1.63 11.74 9.61
C ARG A 263 0.37 10.94 9.25
N ARG A 264 -0.57 10.76 10.20
CA ARG A 264 -1.85 10.11 9.90
C ARG A 264 -2.72 10.95 8.97
N ILE A 265 -2.74 12.28 9.13
CA ILE A 265 -3.37 13.18 8.15
C ILE A 265 -2.85 12.91 6.74
N LEU A 266 -1.54 12.81 6.60
CA LEU A 266 -0.90 12.55 5.30
C LEU A 266 -1.13 11.11 4.82
N ALA A 267 -1.27 10.14 5.71
CA ALA A 267 -1.58 8.75 5.38
C ALA A 267 -3.02 8.60 4.83
N TYR A 268 -4.04 9.17 5.47
CA TYR A 268 -5.40 9.22 4.91
C TYR A 268 -5.44 9.97 3.57
N SER A 269 -4.62 11.00 3.45
CA SER A 269 -4.47 11.72 2.19
C SER A 269 -3.79 10.88 1.08
N ILE A 270 -3.05 9.79 1.39
CA ILE A 270 -2.60 8.82 0.38
C ILE A 270 -3.80 8.07 -0.18
N VAL A 271 -4.67 7.54 0.67
CA VAL A 271 -5.89 6.81 0.26
C VAL A 271 -6.76 7.67 -0.66
N ASN A 272 -6.96 8.94 -0.27
CA ASN A 272 -7.70 9.90 -1.10
C ASN A 272 -7.10 10.06 -2.50
N GLN A 273 -5.79 10.27 -2.62
CA GLN A 273 -5.15 10.51 -3.92
C GLN A 273 -5.10 9.24 -4.79
N VAL A 274 -4.93 8.07 -4.17
CA VAL A 274 -5.05 6.78 -4.87
C VAL A 274 -6.47 6.61 -5.40
N GLY A 275 -7.48 7.06 -4.66
CA GLY A 275 -8.87 7.09 -5.13
C GLY A 275 -9.05 7.87 -6.44
N PHE A 276 -8.41 9.05 -6.59
CA PHE A 276 -8.42 9.79 -7.87
C PHE A 276 -7.81 8.96 -9.02
N MET A 277 -6.72 8.24 -8.74
CA MET A 277 -6.10 7.36 -9.74
C MET A 277 -7.04 6.23 -10.14
N LEU A 278 -7.72 5.60 -9.19
CA LEU A 278 -8.70 4.54 -9.46
C LEU A 278 -9.87 5.05 -10.30
N VAL A 279 -10.40 6.24 -10.01
CA VAL A 279 -11.44 6.85 -10.86
C VAL A 279 -10.92 7.02 -12.29
N GLY A 280 -9.71 7.55 -12.47
CA GLY A 280 -9.10 7.69 -13.79
C GLY A 280 -8.92 6.36 -14.53
N ILE A 281 -8.54 5.30 -13.82
CA ILE A 281 -8.42 3.93 -14.37
C ILE A 281 -9.79 3.39 -14.76
N GLY A 282 -10.80 3.58 -13.91
CA GLY A 282 -12.17 3.11 -14.13
C GLY A 282 -12.86 3.78 -15.33
N ILE A 283 -12.61 5.09 -15.57
CA ILE A 283 -13.08 5.80 -16.76
C ILE A 283 -12.50 5.16 -18.04
N GLY A 284 -11.25 4.75 -18.02
CA GLY A 284 -10.64 3.91 -19.06
C GLY A 284 -10.27 4.61 -20.37
N THR A 285 -10.54 5.90 -20.53
CA THR A 285 -10.12 6.64 -21.74
C THR A 285 -8.61 6.87 -21.76
N GLN A 286 -8.06 7.05 -22.95
CA GLN A 286 -6.62 7.35 -23.11
C GLN A 286 -6.18 8.55 -22.25
N LEU A 287 -7.01 9.59 -22.18
CA LEU A 287 -6.74 10.77 -21.37
C LEU A 287 -6.76 10.46 -19.87
N SER A 288 -7.76 9.72 -19.40
CA SER A 288 -7.91 9.39 -17.97
C SER A 288 -6.84 8.40 -17.49
N ILE A 289 -6.42 7.46 -18.34
CA ILE A 289 -5.29 6.54 -18.05
C ILE A 289 -3.98 7.32 -17.99
N ASN A 290 -3.70 8.18 -18.98
CA ASN A 290 -2.55 9.10 -18.94
C ASN A 290 -2.59 9.95 -17.65
N GLY A 291 -3.78 10.43 -17.27
CA GLY A 291 -4.02 11.16 -16.03
C GLY A 291 -3.68 10.33 -14.78
N ALA A 292 -4.09 9.07 -14.73
CA ALA A 292 -3.78 8.17 -13.61
C ALA A 292 -2.27 7.92 -13.47
N ILE A 293 -1.56 7.69 -14.60
CA ILE A 293 -0.11 7.47 -14.64
C ILE A 293 0.64 8.72 -14.17
N THR A 294 0.33 9.89 -14.79
CA THR A 294 0.98 11.16 -14.44
C THR A 294 0.68 11.57 -13.01
N HIS A 295 -0.55 11.33 -12.54
CA HIS A 295 -0.93 11.64 -11.17
C HIS A 295 -0.22 10.74 -10.16
N ALA A 296 -0.02 9.44 -10.46
CA ALA A 296 0.78 8.55 -9.64
C ALA A 296 2.23 9.04 -9.53
N PHE A 297 2.83 9.47 -10.65
CA PHE A 297 4.18 10.03 -10.71
C PHE A 297 4.30 11.31 -9.85
N ALA A 298 3.46 12.30 -10.10
CA ALA A 298 3.47 13.56 -9.36
C ALA A 298 3.15 13.35 -7.86
N HIS A 299 2.21 12.44 -7.56
CA HIS A 299 1.83 12.12 -6.20
C HIS A 299 3.00 11.57 -5.38
N ILE A 300 3.84 10.71 -5.94
CA ILE A 300 5.05 10.22 -5.26
C ILE A 300 5.93 11.39 -4.84
N ILE A 301 6.14 12.37 -5.72
CA ILE A 301 7.01 13.54 -5.48
C ILE A 301 6.44 14.42 -4.37
N TYR A 302 5.22 14.94 -4.53
CA TYR A 302 4.68 15.89 -3.56
C TYR A 302 4.29 15.23 -2.23
N LYS A 303 3.93 13.92 -2.26
CA LYS A 303 3.63 13.20 -1.02
C LYS A 303 4.89 12.91 -0.21
N ALA A 304 5.97 12.54 -0.87
CA ALA A 304 7.27 12.39 -0.22
C ALA A 304 7.74 13.73 0.38
N LEU A 305 7.57 14.83 -0.35
CA LEU A 305 7.90 16.17 0.14
C LEU A 305 7.11 16.52 1.41
N LEU A 306 5.79 16.30 1.42
CA LEU A 306 4.96 16.52 2.60
C LEU A 306 5.37 15.66 3.79
N LEU A 307 5.67 14.36 3.54
CA LEU A 307 6.11 13.45 4.59
C LEU A 307 7.52 13.75 5.08
N MET A 308 8.43 14.22 4.22
CA MET A 308 9.75 14.70 4.62
C MET A 308 9.64 15.97 5.47
N SER A 309 8.76 16.91 5.10
CA SER A 309 8.49 18.11 5.91
C SER A 309 7.92 17.73 7.28
N ALA A 310 6.90 16.88 7.33
CA ALA A 310 6.34 16.36 8.58
C ALA A 310 7.36 15.56 9.40
N GLY A 311 8.14 14.70 8.74
CA GLY A 311 9.20 13.91 9.36
C GLY A 311 10.31 14.78 9.96
N SER A 312 10.67 15.87 9.28
CA SER A 312 11.65 16.86 9.78
C SER A 312 11.15 17.58 11.03
N VAL A 313 9.87 17.98 11.05
CA VAL A 313 9.25 18.58 12.26
C VAL A 313 9.29 17.57 13.41
N ILE A 314 8.89 16.31 13.20
CA ILE A 314 8.90 15.29 14.23
C ILE A 314 10.33 14.95 14.68
N TYR A 315 11.29 14.90 13.75
CA TYR A 315 12.71 14.63 14.04
C TYR A 315 13.30 15.69 14.98
N MET A 316 12.96 16.97 14.75
CA MET A 316 13.51 18.09 15.51
C MET A 316 12.75 18.38 16.81
N THR A 317 11.42 18.14 16.85
CA THR A 317 10.57 18.51 18.00
C THR A 317 10.18 17.32 18.88
N GLN A 318 10.28 16.10 18.37
CA GLN A 318 9.74 14.87 18.98
C GLN A 318 8.21 14.94 19.24
N LYS A 319 7.50 15.87 18.57
CA LYS A 319 6.06 16.05 18.64
C LYS A 319 5.40 15.58 17.35
N ARG A 320 4.30 14.83 17.46
CA ARG A 320 3.62 14.27 16.30
C ARG A 320 2.18 14.76 16.12
N ARG A 321 1.63 15.52 17.10
CA ARG A 321 0.26 16.04 17.03
C ARG A 321 0.25 17.51 16.61
N CYS A 322 -0.73 17.88 15.79
CA CYS A 322 -0.95 19.27 15.40
C CYS A 322 -1.23 20.19 16.60
N THR A 323 -1.79 19.67 17.69
CA THR A 323 -2.03 20.41 18.94
C THR A 323 -0.76 20.79 19.69
N ASP A 324 0.34 20.07 19.46
CA ASP A 324 1.58 20.19 20.23
C ASP A 324 2.64 21.04 19.50
N VAL A 325 2.36 21.46 18.27
CA VAL A 325 3.25 22.26 17.42
C VAL A 325 2.56 23.54 16.96
N GLY A 326 3.31 24.44 16.33
CA GLY A 326 2.83 25.73 15.79
C GLY A 326 3.86 26.82 16.00
N GLY A 327 3.86 27.84 15.13
CA GLY A 327 4.85 28.93 15.13
C GLY A 327 6.22 28.54 14.60
N LEU A 328 6.35 27.34 14.01
CA LEU A 328 7.63 26.78 13.55
C LEU A 328 8.22 27.51 12.33
N TYR A 329 7.40 28.26 11.57
CA TYR A 329 7.88 29.05 10.42
C TYR A 329 9.02 30.01 10.78
N ARG A 330 9.10 30.45 12.05
CA ARG A 330 10.14 31.39 12.53
C ARG A 330 11.52 30.75 12.60
N THR A 331 11.59 29.46 12.92
CA THR A 331 12.87 28.75 13.18
C THR A 331 13.16 27.64 12.19
N MET A 332 12.14 27.21 11.41
CA MET A 332 12.24 26.21 10.34
C MET A 332 11.69 26.76 9.01
N PRO A 333 12.17 27.91 8.50
CA PRO A 333 11.62 28.56 7.32
C PRO A 333 11.73 27.72 6.05
N ILE A 334 12.87 27.02 5.81
CA ILE A 334 13.06 26.19 4.61
C ILE A 334 12.10 24.99 4.66
N THR A 335 12.02 24.31 5.80
CA THR A 335 11.08 23.19 6.01
C THR A 335 9.63 23.65 5.79
N THR A 336 9.27 24.85 6.25
CA THR A 336 7.94 25.43 6.06
C THR A 336 7.64 25.69 4.59
N ILE A 337 8.55 26.35 3.86
CA ILE A 337 8.39 26.63 2.43
C ILE A 337 8.24 25.31 1.64
N CYS A 338 9.08 24.33 1.89
CA CYS A 338 8.97 23.01 1.28
C CYS A 338 7.62 22.31 1.58
N GLY A 339 7.15 22.42 2.83
CA GLY A 339 5.84 21.91 3.23
C GLY A 339 4.69 22.61 2.51
N ILE A 340 4.76 23.95 2.33
CA ILE A 340 3.76 24.74 1.58
C ILE A 340 3.77 24.34 0.10
N ILE A 341 4.93 24.22 -0.53
CA ILE A 341 5.02 23.78 -1.95
C ILE A 341 4.37 22.41 -2.13
N GLY A 342 4.65 21.46 -1.24
CA GLY A 342 3.99 20.15 -1.27
C GLY A 342 2.47 20.24 -1.05
N ALA A 343 2.01 21.12 -0.17
CA ALA A 343 0.61 21.39 0.11
C ALA A 343 -0.12 22.04 -1.09
N LEU A 344 0.52 22.95 -1.80
CA LEU A 344 0.00 23.54 -3.04
C LEU A 344 -0.04 22.49 -4.16
N ALA A 345 0.99 21.66 -4.27
CA ALA A 345 1.05 20.63 -5.30
C ALA A 345 -0.07 19.58 -5.14
N ILE A 346 -0.29 19.04 -3.94
CA ILE A 346 -1.38 18.09 -3.71
C ILE A 346 -2.77 18.70 -3.94
N SER A 347 -2.90 20.02 -3.73
CA SER A 347 -4.14 20.78 -3.90
C SER A 347 -4.42 21.16 -5.35
N SER A 348 -3.54 20.79 -6.27
CA SER A 348 -3.64 21.17 -7.69
C SER A 348 -3.63 22.68 -7.90
N PHE A 349 -2.78 23.40 -7.16
CA PHE A 349 -2.57 24.82 -7.40
C PHE A 349 -1.85 25.01 -8.73
N PRO A 350 -2.26 25.99 -9.57
CA PRO A 350 -1.57 26.27 -10.83
C PRO A 350 -0.05 26.42 -10.64
N LEU A 351 0.74 26.07 -11.65
CA LEU A 351 2.22 26.01 -11.65
C LEU A 351 2.81 24.90 -10.77
N THR A 352 2.00 23.97 -10.29
CA THR A 352 2.48 22.78 -9.57
C THR A 352 2.12 21.48 -10.29
N SER A 353 2.87 20.42 -10.03
CA SER A 353 2.71 19.11 -10.70
C SER A 353 1.33 18.48 -10.50
N GLY A 354 0.67 18.75 -9.37
CA GLY A 354 -0.67 18.23 -9.10
C GLY A 354 -1.75 18.86 -9.98
N PHE A 355 -1.57 20.12 -10.40
CA PHE A 355 -2.49 20.80 -11.31
C PHE A 355 -2.49 20.12 -12.68
N THR A 356 -1.32 19.92 -13.27
CA THR A 356 -1.16 19.37 -14.61
C THR A 356 -1.58 17.90 -14.71
N THR A 357 -1.59 17.16 -13.61
CA THR A 357 -1.86 15.72 -13.62
C THR A 357 -3.29 15.37 -13.20
N LYS A 358 -3.81 15.96 -12.13
CA LYS A 358 -5.17 15.70 -11.67
C LYS A 358 -6.22 16.21 -12.65
N SER A 359 -5.93 17.32 -13.32
CA SER A 359 -6.82 17.89 -14.34
C SER A 359 -7.12 16.92 -15.47
N MET A 360 -6.18 16.06 -15.89
CA MET A 360 -6.44 15.04 -16.90
C MET A 360 -7.55 14.07 -16.48
N ILE A 361 -7.57 13.64 -15.22
CA ILE A 361 -8.59 12.73 -14.69
C ILE A 361 -9.96 13.42 -14.66
N VAL A 362 -9.98 14.67 -14.16
CA VAL A 362 -11.23 15.47 -14.08
C VAL A 362 -11.76 15.78 -15.47
N SER A 363 -10.88 16.17 -16.41
CA SER A 363 -11.25 16.40 -17.82
C SER A 363 -11.71 15.11 -18.51
N GLY A 364 -11.11 13.95 -18.18
CA GLY A 364 -11.57 12.66 -18.69
C GLY A 364 -13.01 12.36 -18.30
N ALA A 365 -13.40 12.63 -17.05
CA ALA A 365 -14.80 12.49 -16.61
C ALA A 365 -15.75 13.47 -17.33
N ALA A 366 -15.29 14.69 -17.58
CA ALA A 366 -16.07 15.71 -18.28
C ALA A 366 -16.29 15.35 -19.76
N TYR A 367 -15.27 14.89 -20.46
CA TYR A 367 -15.35 14.51 -21.88
C TYR A 367 -16.23 13.27 -22.12
N GLU A 368 -16.28 12.35 -21.16
CA GLU A 368 -17.17 11.18 -21.20
C GLU A 368 -18.58 11.50 -20.67
N HIS A 369 -18.90 12.76 -20.43
CA HIS A 369 -20.21 13.21 -19.92
C HIS A 369 -20.62 12.54 -18.60
N LEU A 370 -19.68 12.08 -17.78
CA LEU A 370 -19.89 11.48 -16.46
C LEU A 370 -20.11 12.58 -15.42
N PHE A 371 -21.22 13.33 -15.56
CA PHE A 371 -21.48 14.55 -14.79
C PHE A 371 -21.40 14.35 -13.28
N SER A 372 -22.00 13.27 -12.76
CA SER A 372 -21.97 12.96 -11.32
C SER A 372 -20.55 12.69 -10.83
N VAL A 373 -19.74 11.95 -11.59
CA VAL A 373 -18.34 11.66 -11.28
C VAL A 373 -17.53 12.96 -11.31
N TRP A 374 -17.73 13.79 -12.33
CA TRP A 374 -17.05 15.07 -12.47
C TRP A 374 -17.32 15.99 -11.28
N ILE A 375 -18.61 16.20 -10.87
CA ILE A 375 -18.96 17.02 -9.70
C ILE A 375 -18.29 16.47 -8.43
N LEU A 376 -18.32 15.16 -8.21
CA LEU A 376 -17.73 14.54 -7.04
C LEU A 376 -16.20 14.72 -7.02
N LEU A 377 -15.51 14.64 -8.17
CA LEU A 377 -14.07 14.90 -8.27
C LEU A 377 -13.73 16.37 -8.00
N VAL A 378 -14.56 17.31 -8.46
CA VAL A 378 -14.40 18.76 -8.18
C VAL A 378 -14.59 19.03 -6.69
N ALA A 379 -15.66 18.52 -6.08
CA ALA A 379 -15.91 18.65 -4.64
C ALA A 379 -14.78 18.02 -3.81
N ALA A 380 -14.28 16.88 -4.26
CA ALA A 380 -13.14 16.22 -3.64
C ALA A 380 -11.87 17.06 -3.74
N SER A 381 -11.63 17.77 -4.84
CA SER A 381 -10.46 18.64 -5.00
C SER A 381 -10.48 19.79 -3.97
N ALA A 382 -11.66 20.37 -3.69
CA ALA A 382 -11.83 21.32 -2.59
C ALA A 382 -11.52 20.67 -1.23
N GLY A 383 -12.02 19.46 -0.97
CA GLY A 383 -11.75 18.70 0.25
C GLY A 383 -10.27 18.39 0.46
N VAL A 384 -9.51 18.10 -0.61
CA VAL A 384 -8.06 17.91 -0.57
C VAL A 384 -7.36 19.19 -0.11
N PHE A 385 -7.77 20.34 -0.64
CA PHE A 385 -7.21 21.62 -0.24
C PHE A 385 -7.44 21.89 1.24
N LEU A 386 -8.62 21.57 1.77
CA LEU A 386 -8.93 21.76 3.19
C LEU A 386 -7.98 20.98 4.12
N HIS A 387 -7.76 19.69 3.87
CA HIS A 387 -6.99 18.86 4.82
C HIS A 387 -5.47 18.85 4.57
N ALA A 388 -5.01 18.85 3.33
CA ALA A 388 -3.60 18.80 3.00
C ALA A 388 -3.03 20.15 2.55
N GLY A 389 -3.83 20.94 1.85
CA GLY A 389 -3.44 22.27 1.38
C GLY A 389 -3.37 23.31 2.47
N ILE A 390 -4.35 23.33 3.39
CA ILE A 390 -4.44 24.35 4.45
C ILE A 390 -4.20 23.74 5.81
N LYS A 391 -4.99 22.73 6.22
CA LYS A 391 -4.94 22.20 7.59
C LYS A 391 -3.53 21.77 8.00
N PHE A 392 -2.82 21.02 7.16
CA PHE A 392 -1.47 20.55 7.46
C PHE A 392 -0.49 21.72 7.68
N PRO A 393 -0.24 22.64 6.71
CA PRO A 393 0.72 23.72 6.94
C PRO A 393 0.24 24.70 8.00
N TRP A 394 -1.05 25.02 8.08
CA TRP A 394 -1.59 25.96 9.05
C TRP A 394 -1.35 25.50 10.49
N PHE A 395 -1.71 24.28 10.83
CA PHE A 395 -1.59 23.77 12.18
C PHE A 395 -0.17 23.34 12.57
N VAL A 396 0.67 22.99 11.61
CA VAL A 396 2.04 22.57 11.90
C VAL A 396 2.97 23.78 12.01
N PHE A 397 2.86 24.73 11.10
CA PHE A 397 3.84 25.81 11.00
C PHE A 397 3.36 27.16 11.54
N PHE A 398 2.08 27.50 11.40
CA PHE A 398 1.59 28.86 11.66
C PHE A 398 0.79 28.99 12.94
N GLN A 399 -0.30 28.23 13.09
CA GLN A 399 -1.29 28.48 14.13
C GLN A 399 -0.78 28.15 15.53
N LYS A 400 -1.21 29.02 16.52
CA LYS A 400 -0.82 29.04 17.94
C LYS A 400 0.66 28.76 18.13
N ASP A 401 1.39 29.77 18.44
CA ASP A 401 2.78 29.63 18.81
C ASP A 401 2.91 28.69 20.01
N SER A 402 3.48 27.51 19.78
CA SER A 402 3.71 26.49 20.81
C SER A 402 4.87 26.82 21.74
N GLY A 403 5.62 27.90 21.46
CA GLY A 403 6.85 28.24 22.15
C GLY A 403 8.06 27.36 21.74
N LEU A 404 7.86 26.36 20.93
CA LEU A 404 8.95 25.52 20.42
C LEU A 404 9.82 26.32 19.42
N ARG A 405 11.15 26.21 19.58
CA ARG A 405 12.13 26.90 18.72
C ARG A 405 13.21 25.93 18.23
N PRO A 406 12.80 24.85 17.52
CA PRO A 406 13.76 23.91 16.96
C PRO A 406 14.57 24.60 15.84
N LYS A 407 15.80 24.17 15.63
CA LYS A 407 16.58 24.54 14.45
C LYS A 407 16.06 23.78 13.22
N GLU A 408 16.48 24.24 12.02
CA GLU A 408 16.28 23.47 10.79
C GLU A 408 16.89 22.07 10.91
N PRO A 409 16.30 21.05 10.24
CA PRO A 409 16.86 19.70 10.22
C PRO A 409 18.23 19.67 9.50
N PRO A 410 18.97 18.56 9.61
CA PRO A 410 20.26 18.40 8.94
C PRO A 410 20.23 18.73 7.44
N LYS A 411 21.35 19.25 6.92
CA LYS A 411 21.46 19.74 5.54
C LYS A 411 21.03 18.74 4.46
N ASN A 412 21.31 17.45 4.65
CA ASN A 412 20.88 16.39 3.71
C ASN A 412 19.35 16.25 3.67
N MET A 413 18.65 16.42 4.79
CA MET A 413 17.19 16.42 4.83
C MET A 413 16.61 17.64 4.11
N LEU A 414 17.22 18.82 4.32
CA LEU A 414 16.86 20.05 3.59
C LEU A 414 17.10 19.90 2.08
N LEU A 415 18.25 19.36 1.68
CA LEU A 415 18.58 19.14 0.27
C LEU A 415 17.53 18.26 -0.42
N ALA A 416 17.15 17.15 0.21
CA ALA A 416 16.13 16.25 -0.34
C ALA A 416 14.78 16.97 -0.53
N MET A 417 14.34 17.76 0.45
CA MET A 417 13.09 18.53 0.36
C MET A 417 13.15 19.61 -0.72
N VAL A 418 14.27 20.33 -0.84
CA VAL A 418 14.46 21.35 -1.88
C VAL A 418 14.42 20.74 -3.28
N ILE A 419 15.08 19.57 -3.48
CA ILE A 419 15.02 18.85 -4.77
C ILE A 419 13.57 18.48 -5.11
N LEU A 420 12.80 17.90 -4.17
CA LEU A 420 11.40 17.55 -4.42
C LEU A 420 10.53 18.78 -4.65
N SER A 421 10.78 19.89 -3.95
CA SER A 421 10.08 21.17 -4.18
C SER A 421 10.32 21.69 -5.58
N PHE A 422 11.57 21.65 -6.03
CA PHE A 422 11.94 22.02 -7.40
C PHE A 422 11.22 21.14 -8.43
N LEU A 423 11.18 19.81 -8.23
CA LEU A 423 10.48 18.89 -9.12
C LEU A 423 8.96 19.12 -9.14
N CYS A 424 8.35 19.49 -8.01
CA CYS A 424 6.92 19.85 -7.97
C CYS A 424 6.61 21.05 -8.87
N ILE A 425 7.48 22.07 -8.86
CA ILE A 425 7.33 23.27 -9.67
C ILE A 425 7.71 22.98 -11.14
N LEU A 426 8.80 22.26 -11.38
CA LEU A 426 9.29 21.92 -12.71
C LEU A 426 8.22 21.20 -13.54
N PHE A 427 7.61 20.13 -13.00
CA PHE A 427 6.55 19.39 -13.70
C PHE A 427 5.21 20.16 -13.75
N GLY A 428 5.06 21.16 -12.90
CA GLY A 428 3.94 22.11 -13.00
C GLY A 428 4.10 23.06 -14.16
N ILE A 429 5.29 23.67 -14.33
CA ILE A 429 5.57 24.67 -15.39
C ILE A 429 5.80 23.99 -16.74
N PHE A 430 6.53 22.86 -16.75
CA PHE A 430 6.90 22.11 -17.94
C PHE A 430 6.30 20.71 -17.97
N PRO A 431 4.96 20.56 -18.11
CA PRO A 431 4.29 19.25 -18.05
C PRO A 431 4.74 18.30 -19.17
N ASN A 432 5.19 18.81 -20.29
CA ASN A 432 5.65 18.03 -21.44
C ASN A 432 6.81 17.08 -21.08
N LEU A 433 7.65 17.45 -20.10
CA LEU A 433 8.72 16.55 -19.61
C LEU A 433 8.18 15.24 -19.06
N LEU A 434 6.99 15.27 -18.47
CA LEU A 434 6.30 14.09 -17.94
C LEU A 434 5.41 13.44 -19.03
N TYR A 435 4.77 14.24 -19.86
CA TYR A 435 3.84 13.74 -20.89
C TYR A 435 4.52 12.90 -21.96
N GLN A 436 5.80 13.15 -22.26
CA GLN A 436 6.60 12.33 -23.18
C GLN A 436 6.81 10.87 -22.72
N LEU A 437 6.59 10.57 -21.44
CA LEU A 437 6.71 9.23 -20.88
C LEU A 437 5.40 8.43 -20.96
N LEU A 438 4.32 9.01 -21.50
CA LEU A 438 2.98 8.42 -21.47
C LEU A 438 2.75 7.41 -22.60
N PRO A 439 1.93 6.39 -22.39
CA PRO A 439 1.65 5.36 -23.39
C PRO A 439 0.76 5.84 -24.53
N PHE A 440 -0.05 6.87 -24.32
CA PHE A 440 -0.98 7.36 -25.34
C PHE A 440 -0.61 8.78 -25.75
N ASP A 441 -0.43 8.98 -27.06
CA ASP A 441 -0.15 10.29 -27.65
C ASP A 441 -1.46 11.10 -27.75
N LYS A 442 -1.87 11.65 -26.61
CA LYS A 442 -3.07 12.49 -26.47
C LYS A 442 -2.64 13.89 -26.09
N LEU A 443 -2.82 14.83 -26.99
CA LEU A 443 -2.54 16.22 -26.72
C LEU A 443 -3.48 16.73 -25.60
N TYR A 444 -2.91 17.18 -24.51
CA TYR A 444 -3.61 17.79 -23.40
C TYR A 444 -2.94 19.09 -22.96
N ILE A 445 -3.71 20.17 -22.96
CA ILE A 445 -3.24 21.50 -22.55
C ILE A 445 -3.88 21.85 -21.20
N PRO A 446 -3.13 21.74 -20.09
CA PRO A 446 -3.68 22.03 -18.76
C PRO A 446 -3.92 23.52 -18.50
N TYR A 447 -3.16 24.41 -19.16
CA TYR A 447 -3.19 25.86 -18.94
C TYR A 447 -4.10 26.57 -19.94
N THR A 448 -5.42 26.35 -19.82
CA THR A 448 -6.42 27.19 -20.44
C THR A 448 -6.90 28.23 -19.43
N SER A 449 -7.34 29.42 -19.87
CA SER A 449 -7.86 30.47 -18.99
C SER A 449 -8.99 29.96 -18.11
N ASP A 450 -9.95 29.24 -18.69
CA ASP A 450 -11.11 28.71 -17.99
C ASP A 450 -10.71 27.73 -16.89
N HIS A 451 -9.79 26.82 -17.19
CA HIS A 451 -9.34 25.81 -16.25
C HIS A 451 -8.56 26.44 -15.07
N VAL A 452 -7.68 27.41 -15.35
CA VAL A 452 -6.92 28.12 -14.30
C VAL A 452 -7.85 28.94 -13.42
N ILE A 453 -8.77 29.71 -14.03
CA ILE A 453 -9.72 30.54 -13.28
C ILE A 453 -10.63 29.65 -12.41
N PHE A 454 -11.20 28.59 -12.99
CA PHE A 454 -12.06 27.65 -12.27
C PHE A 454 -11.34 27.04 -11.06
N GLN A 455 -10.12 26.56 -11.25
CA GLN A 455 -9.34 25.94 -10.17
C GLN A 455 -8.98 26.96 -9.07
N LEU A 456 -8.58 28.20 -9.45
CA LEU A 456 -8.29 29.24 -8.46
C LEU A 456 -9.54 29.64 -7.67
N GLN A 457 -10.70 29.79 -8.33
CA GLN A 457 -11.97 30.05 -7.65
C GLN A 457 -12.30 28.95 -6.64
N LEU A 458 -12.20 27.67 -7.06
CA LEU A 458 -12.42 26.52 -6.18
C LEU A 458 -11.55 26.58 -4.93
N LEU A 459 -10.24 26.83 -5.11
CA LEU A 459 -9.28 26.90 -4.01
C LEU A 459 -9.55 28.11 -3.09
N LEU A 460 -9.85 29.29 -3.65
CA LEU A 460 -10.15 30.50 -2.88
C LEU A 460 -11.41 30.32 -2.03
N PHE A 461 -12.50 29.79 -2.61
CA PHE A 461 -13.73 29.53 -1.87
C PHE A 461 -13.55 28.45 -0.80
N ALA A 462 -12.82 27.38 -1.10
CA ALA A 462 -12.50 26.34 -0.12
C ALA A 462 -11.63 26.92 1.02
N GLY A 463 -10.66 27.79 0.70
CA GLY A 463 -9.85 28.48 1.69
C GLY A 463 -10.67 29.41 2.58
N LEU A 464 -11.55 30.21 2.00
CA LEU A 464 -12.48 31.06 2.74
C LEU A 464 -13.34 30.23 3.68
N ALA A 465 -13.95 29.14 3.18
CA ALA A 465 -14.76 28.25 4.00
C ALA A 465 -13.96 27.67 5.19
N PHE A 466 -12.71 27.26 4.98
CA PHE A 466 -11.85 26.75 6.05
C PHE A 466 -11.68 27.79 7.18
N PHE A 467 -11.33 29.02 6.84
CA PHE A 467 -11.07 30.06 7.85
C PHE A 467 -12.35 30.54 8.54
N VAL A 468 -13.48 30.61 7.83
CA VAL A 468 -14.79 30.91 8.42
C VAL A 468 -15.22 29.81 9.40
N MET A 469 -15.00 28.55 9.03
CA MET A 469 -15.36 27.39 9.87
C MET A 469 -14.31 27.05 10.93
N LEU A 470 -13.15 27.73 10.96
CA LEU A 470 -12.05 27.44 11.86
C LEU A 470 -12.45 27.38 13.35
N PRO A 471 -13.37 28.23 13.89
CA PRO A 471 -13.85 28.11 15.27
C PRO A 471 -14.59 26.80 15.56
N TRP A 472 -15.23 26.20 14.56
CA TRP A 472 -15.98 24.95 14.68
C TRP A 472 -15.11 23.72 14.41
N LEU A 473 -14.01 23.86 13.70
CA LEU A 473 -13.02 22.81 13.44
C LEU A 473 -12.14 22.55 14.69
N LYS A 474 -12.78 22.27 15.84
CA LYS A 474 -12.07 21.89 17.05
C LYS A 474 -11.33 20.59 16.79
N ARG A 475 -10.04 20.55 17.14
CA ARG A 475 -9.23 19.36 16.98
C ARG A 475 -9.69 18.29 17.95
N THR A 476 -10.01 17.12 17.45
CA THR A 476 -10.21 15.92 18.27
C THR A 476 -8.86 15.31 18.60
N LEU A 477 -8.70 14.87 19.85
CA LEU A 477 -7.43 14.24 20.28
C LEU A 477 -7.23 12.86 19.68
N THR A 478 -8.33 12.16 19.37
CA THR A 478 -8.32 10.81 18.85
C THR A 478 -9.49 10.58 17.89
N ILE A 479 -9.28 9.77 16.85
CA ILE A 479 -10.35 9.13 16.08
C ILE A 479 -10.64 7.79 16.75
N THR A 480 -11.90 7.57 17.15
CA THR A 480 -12.29 6.40 17.91
C THR A 480 -12.85 5.27 17.05
N LEU A 481 -13.36 5.57 15.86
CA LEU A 481 -13.98 4.60 14.97
C LEU A 481 -13.46 4.76 13.54
N ASP A 482 -12.85 3.71 13.02
CA ASP A 482 -12.39 3.59 11.63
C ASP A 482 -12.65 2.14 11.16
N PHE A 483 -12.50 1.84 9.88
CA PHE A 483 -12.64 0.48 9.34
C PHE A 483 -11.71 -0.53 10.04
N ASP A 484 -10.59 -0.10 10.60
CA ASP A 484 -9.70 -0.95 11.38
C ASP A 484 -10.36 -1.57 12.63
N TRP A 485 -11.45 -0.97 13.13
CA TRP A 485 -12.25 -1.53 14.19
C TRP A 485 -12.76 -2.94 13.85
N LEU A 486 -13.08 -3.19 12.58
CA LEU A 486 -13.55 -4.49 12.11
C LEU A 486 -12.54 -5.60 12.42
N TYR A 487 -11.25 -5.39 12.14
CA TYR A 487 -10.22 -6.41 12.38
C TYR A 487 -9.52 -6.26 13.73
N ARG A 488 -9.42 -5.07 14.31
CA ARG A 488 -8.80 -4.85 15.63
C ARG A 488 -9.69 -5.26 16.80
N VAL A 489 -10.99 -5.09 16.69
CA VAL A 489 -11.95 -5.35 17.77
C VAL A 489 -12.97 -6.39 17.35
N GLY A 490 -13.62 -6.22 16.20
CA GLY A 490 -14.70 -7.09 15.72
C GLY A 490 -14.22 -8.51 15.48
N LEU A 491 -13.17 -8.68 14.69
CA LEU A 491 -12.60 -10.01 14.40
C LEU A 491 -12.10 -10.71 15.66
N ILE A 492 -11.42 -10.00 16.55
CA ILE A 492 -10.93 -10.58 17.82
C ILE A 492 -12.10 -11.06 18.69
N LYS A 493 -13.17 -10.26 18.80
CA LYS A 493 -14.38 -10.68 19.51
C LYS A 493 -15.03 -11.90 18.86
N PHE A 494 -15.13 -11.91 17.55
CA PHE A 494 -15.66 -13.04 16.79
C PHE A 494 -14.82 -14.31 17.02
N LEU A 495 -13.49 -14.25 16.86
CA LEU A 495 -12.59 -15.38 17.09
C LEU A 495 -12.66 -15.89 18.53
N ASN A 496 -12.75 -15.00 19.51
CA ASN A 496 -12.94 -15.40 20.92
C ASN A 496 -14.27 -16.10 21.15
N THR A 497 -15.33 -15.67 20.45
CA THR A 497 -16.64 -16.35 20.53
C THR A 497 -16.57 -17.73 19.87
N VAL A 498 -16.00 -17.83 18.68
CA VAL A 498 -15.77 -19.11 17.98
C VAL A 498 -14.93 -20.06 18.85
N ARG A 499 -13.83 -19.55 19.43
CA ARG A 499 -12.98 -20.34 20.34
C ARG A 499 -13.77 -20.87 21.55
N LYS A 500 -14.64 -20.06 22.15
CA LYS A 500 -15.51 -20.51 23.26
C LYS A 500 -16.48 -21.61 22.81
N VAL A 501 -17.08 -21.44 21.63
CA VAL A 501 -18.00 -22.43 21.07
C VAL A 501 -17.25 -23.74 20.79
N ILE A 502 -16.09 -23.69 20.10
CA ILE A 502 -15.27 -24.88 19.85
C ILE A 502 -14.86 -25.55 21.16
N HIS A 503 -14.42 -24.78 22.15
CA HIS A 503 -14.04 -25.32 23.47
C HIS A 503 -15.22 -25.99 24.17
N SER A 504 -16.43 -25.45 24.08
CA SER A 504 -17.63 -26.08 24.61
C SER A 504 -17.93 -27.42 23.93
N TYR A 505 -17.79 -27.48 22.61
CA TYR A 505 -17.94 -28.72 21.84
C TYR A 505 -16.84 -29.74 22.17
N THR A 506 -15.59 -29.33 22.32
CA THR A 506 -14.50 -30.25 22.71
C THR A 506 -14.72 -30.85 24.07
N ILE A 507 -15.23 -30.10 25.06
CA ILE A 507 -15.60 -30.61 26.39
C ILE A 507 -16.78 -31.58 26.27
N LEU A 508 -17.78 -31.28 25.45
CA LEU A 508 -18.93 -32.17 25.25
C LEU A 508 -18.49 -33.50 24.62
N PHE A 509 -17.66 -33.43 23.58
CA PHE A 509 -17.11 -34.61 22.92
C PHE A 509 -16.21 -35.44 23.84
N SER A 510 -15.35 -34.81 24.64
CA SER A 510 -14.53 -35.55 25.61
C SER A 510 -15.37 -36.28 26.64
N LYS A 511 -16.41 -35.66 27.18
CA LYS A 511 -17.36 -36.32 28.12
C LYS A 511 -18.08 -37.49 27.45
N LEU A 512 -18.50 -37.33 26.20
CA LEU A 512 -19.15 -38.41 25.45
C LEU A 512 -18.17 -39.56 25.17
N PHE A 513 -16.94 -39.27 24.85
CA PHE A 513 -15.88 -40.25 24.63
C PHE A 513 -15.52 -41.00 25.92
N ASP A 514 -15.41 -40.26 27.03
CA ASP A 514 -15.18 -40.87 28.35
C ASP A 514 -16.35 -41.78 28.78
N SER A 515 -17.59 -41.35 28.52
CA SER A 515 -18.77 -42.17 28.78
C SER A 515 -18.78 -43.45 27.96
N ILE A 516 -18.45 -43.37 26.68
CA ILE A 516 -18.31 -44.53 25.78
C ILE A 516 -17.17 -45.43 26.24
N LYS A 517 -16.03 -44.87 26.63
CA LYS A 517 -14.87 -45.60 27.12
C LYS A 517 -15.22 -46.37 28.40
N ILE A 518 -15.88 -45.73 29.36
CA ILE A 518 -16.35 -46.38 30.59
C ILE A 518 -17.37 -47.48 30.29
N PHE A 519 -18.33 -47.22 29.40
CA PHE A 519 -19.31 -48.24 28.99
C PHE A 519 -18.63 -49.47 28.34
N VAL A 520 -17.67 -49.24 27.45
CA VAL A 520 -16.91 -50.32 26.79
C VAL A 520 -16.05 -51.07 27.81
N GLN A 521 -15.34 -50.35 28.69
CA GLN A 521 -14.55 -50.99 29.75
C GLN A 521 -15.42 -51.83 30.70
N ASN A 522 -16.58 -51.32 31.11
CA ASN A 522 -17.50 -52.09 31.95
C ASN A 522 -18.02 -53.32 31.22
N LYS A 523 -18.37 -53.22 29.94
CA LYS A 523 -18.78 -54.39 29.15
C LYS A 523 -17.65 -55.42 28.98
N ILE A 524 -16.42 -54.93 28.73
CA ILE A 524 -15.24 -55.80 28.64
C ILE A 524 -15.01 -56.49 29.99
N ASN A 525 -15.00 -55.77 31.10
CA ASN A 525 -14.79 -56.32 32.44
C ASN A 525 -15.86 -57.38 32.83
N VAL A 526 -17.13 -57.09 32.50
CA VAL A 526 -18.22 -58.07 32.72
C VAL A 526 -18.07 -59.29 31.81
N SER A 527 -17.68 -59.08 30.58
CA SER A 527 -17.53 -60.18 29.60
C SER A 527 -16.31 -61.06 29.85
N PHE A 528 -15.22 -60.49 30.40
CA PHE A 528 -13.98 -61.24 30.70
C PHE A 528 -13.84 -61.64 32.16
N ASN A 529 -14.89 -61.44 33.02
CA ASN A 529 -14.86 -61.91 34.38
C ASN A 529 -14.87 -63.45 34.42
N THR A 530 -13.89 -64.01 35.12
CA THR A 530 -13.69 -65.47 35.21
C THR A 530 -14.79 -66.21 35.94
N GLU A 531 -15.59 -65.48 36.73
CA GLU A 531 -16.69 -66.10 37.52
C GLU A 531 -18.05 -66.02 36.84
N THR A 532 -18.30 -64.93 36.06
CA THR A 532 -19.65 -64.65 35.52
C THR A 532 -19.69 -64.32 34.03
N GLY A 533 -18.54 -64.13 33.38
CA GLY A 533 -18.44 -63.64 32.00
C GLY A 533 -18.11 -64.75 30.97
N VAL A 534 -17.81 -64.31 29.73
CA VAL A 534 -17.43 -65.14 28.59
C VAL A 534 -16.15 -65.98 28.84
N GLY A 535 -15.35 -65.57 29.86
CA GLY A 535 -14.19 -66.37 30.33
C GLY A 535 -14.56 -67.70 30.94
N LYS A 536 -15.84 -67.95 31.31
CA LYS A 536 -16.35 -69.23 31.79
C LYS A 536 -16.75 -70.19 30.64
N ASN A 537 -17.08 -69.66 29.51
CA ASN A 537 -17.37 -70.40 28.31
C ASN A 537 -16.20 -70.22 27.30
N HIS A 538 -15.50 -71.29 26.99
CA HIS A 538 -14.49 -71.27 25.93
C HIS A 538 -15.12 -70.78 24.65
N TRP A 539 -14.74 -69.58 24.21
CA TRP A 539 -15.08 -69.14 22.85
C TRP A 539 -14.56 -70.17 21.86
N MET A 540 -15.46 -70.76 21.09
CA MET A 540 -15.05 -71.63 19.99
C MET A 540 -14.13 -70.80 19.06
N THR A 541 -13.01 -71.36 18.68
CA THR A 541 -11.97 -70.73 17.84
C THR A 541 -12.59 -70.04 16.62
N GLY A 542 -13.69 -70.61 16.06
CA GLY A 542 -14.44 -70.03 14.96
C GLY A 542 -15.09 -68.66 15.27
N ASN A 543 -15.61 -68.44 16.47
CA ASN A 543 -16.22 -67.18 16.87
C ASN A 543 -15.16 -66.07 17.07
N MET A 544 -13.96 -66.46 17.54
CA MET A 544 -12.82 -65.54 17.63
C MET A 544 -12.31 -65.10 16.25
N VAL A 545 -12.18 -66.06 15.33
CA VAL A 545 -11.75 -65.78 13.96
C VAL A 545 -12.78 -64.91 13.25
N PHE A 546 -14.09 -65.16 13.45
CA PHE A 546 -15.14 -64.37 12.84
C PHE A 546 -15.15 -62.91 13.37
N ALA A 547 -14.98 -62.69 14.67
CA ALA A 547 -14.89 -61.36 15.26
C ALA A 547 -13.65 -60.60 14.77
N LEU A 548 -12.49 -61.25 14.69
CA LEU A 548 -11.27 -60.66 14.11
C LEU A 548 -11.41 -60.32 12.62
N SER A 549 -12.12 -61.15 11.86
CA SER A 549 -12.38 -60.89 10.43
C SER A 549 -13.30 -59.67 10.23
N ILE A 550 -14.30 -59.46 11.09
CA ILE A 550 -15.16 -58.29 11.07
C ILE A 550 -14.36 -57.02 11.41
N ILE A 551 -13.51 -57.07 12.45
CA ILE A 551 -12.65 -55.93 12.84
C ILE A 551 -11.69 -55.59 11.71
N LEU A 552 -11.09 -56.58 11.06
CA LEU A 552 -10.20 -56.37 9.91
C LEU A 552 -10.93 -55.80 8.70
N LEU A 553 -12.16 -56.25 8.44
CA LEU A 553 -13.00 -55.72 7.36
C LEU A 553 -13.37 -54.26 7.61
N ILE A 554 -13.75 -53.90 8.86
CA ILE A 554 -14.03 -52.53 9.22
C ILE A 554 -12.77 -51.66 9.10
N TYR A 555 -11.61 -52.16 9.53
CA TYR A 555 -10.34 -51.44 9.39
C TYR A 555 -9.97 -51.20 7.92
N LEU A 556 -10.13 -52.23 7.06
CA LEU A 556 -9.90 -52.10 5.62
C LEU A 556 -10.90 -51.12 4.95
N LEU A 557 -12.16 -51.12 5.37
CA LEU A 557 -13.14 -50.16 4.87
C LEU A 557 -12.78 -48.72 5.27
N VAL A 558 -12.31 -48.48 6.50
CA VAL A 558 -11.84 -47.17 6.97
C VAL A 558 -10.57 -46.70 6.24
N LEU A 559 -9.73 -47.61 5.75
CA LEU A 559 -8.54 -47.30 4.95
C LEU A 559 -8.86 -47.03 3.47
N LEU A 560 -10.02 -47.49 2.96
CA LEU A 560 -10.45 -47.31 1.58
C LEU A 560 -11.31 -46.07 1.35
N PHE A 561 -11.76 -45.39 2.41
CA PHE A 561 -12.48 -44.13 2.43
C PHE A 561 -11.68 -43.06 3.21
#